data_ac420d2aec7c396be5b27ff3988d3898
#
_entry.id   ac420d2aec7c396be5b27ff3988d3898
#
_cell.length_a   1.000
_cell.length_b   1.000
_cell.length_c   1.000
_cell.angle_alpha   90.00
_cell.angle_beta   90.00
_cell.angle_gamma   90.00
#
_symmetry.space_group_name_H-M   'P 1'
#
loop_
_entity.id
_entity.type
_entity.pdbx_description
1 polymer ?
#
loop_
_entity_poly.entity_id
_entity_poly.type
_entity_poly.pdbx_seq_one_letter_code
_entity_poly.pdbx_strand_id
1 'polypeptide(L)'
;TREQLLRRWSALKSERAGWWPHWREISDNLLPRAGRYFASDRNRGQKRHNAILDSSGTRALRILAAGMMGGMTSPARPWMRLSVPDKAMEKAPAVKQWLADVTRLQLEVFAKSNTYRALHSCYMELGAFGTWADVLLDDFETVMHHQPMTVGEYCIGANFRGDVDTLYREFDVTIHGMVSEFGLGAVSDHVRNQYTSGNLDS
;
A
#
# COMPACT_ATOMS: atom_id res chain seq x y z
N THR A 1 -22.48 -13.15 -3.83
CA THR A 1 -23.31 -12.45 -2.83
C THR A 1 -22.44 -11.89 -1.71
N ARG A 2 -22.98 -10.89 -0.96
CA ARG A 2 -22.27 -10.28 0.19
C ARG A 2 -21.84 -11.33 1.22
N GLU A 3 -22.69 -12.32 1.50
CA GLU A 3 -22.36 -13.41 2.44
C GLU A 3 -21.18 -14.26 1.99
N GLN A 4 -21.08 -14.56 0.70
CA GLN A 4 -19.94 -15.31 0.16
C GLN A 4 -18.64 -14.52 0.30
N LEU A 5 -18.66 -13.22 0.04
CA LEU A 5 -17.50 -12.35 0.22
C LEU A 5 -17.06 -12.29 1.69
N LEU A 6 -18.01 -12.14 2.62
CA LEU A 6 -17.73 -12.11 4.05
C LEU A 6 -17.18 -13.45 4.57
N ARG A 7 -17.71 -14.59 4.09
CA ARG A 7 -17.19 -15.92 4.45
C ARG A 7 -15.76 -16.11 3.95
N ARG A 8 -15.48 -15.72 2.68
CA ARG A 8 -14.12 -15.81 2.12
C ARG A 8 -13.15 -14.91 2.87
N TRP A 9 -13.53 -13.68 3.16
CA TRP A 9 -12.75 -12.75 3.98
C TRP A 9 -12.47 -13.31 5.38
N SER A 10 -13.47 -13.87 6.06
CA SER A 10 -13.30 -14.48 7.38
C SER A 10 -12.32 -15.65 7.36
N ALA A 11 -12.36 -16.50 6.32
CA ALA A 11 -11.43 -17.62 6.14
C ALA A 11 -9.99 -17.11 5.97
N LEU A 12 -9.76 -16.14 5.08
CA LEU A 12 -8.43 -15.53 4.86
C LEU A 12 -7.92 -14.79 6.10
N LYS A 13 -8.81 -14.15 6.85
CA LYS A 13 -8.45 -13.49 8.12
C LYS A 13 -8.01 -14.51 9.16
N SER A 14 -8.66 -15.66 9.24
CA SER A 14 -8.28 -16.76 10.13
C SER A 14 -6.92 -17.36 9.75
N GLU A 15 -6.67 -17.57 8.46
CA GLU A 15 -5.37 -18.04 7.95
C GLU A 15 -4.25 -17.04 8.29
N ARG A 16 -4.48 -15.75 8.02
CA ARG A 16 -3.55 -14.67 8.36
C ARG A 16 -3.24 -14.61 9.85
N ALA A 17 -4.18 -14.98 10.72
CA ALA A 17 -3.98 -14.88 12.17
C ALA A 17 -2.79 -15.68 12.66
N GLY A 18 -2.41 -16.77 11.96
CA GLY A 18 -1.20 -17.53 12.28
C GLY A 18 0.11 -16.76 12.17
N TRP A 19 0.14 -15.71 11.33
CA TRP A 19 1.33 -14.86 11.11
C TRP A 19 1.46 -13.71 12.12
N TRP A 20 0.42 -13.40 12.91
CA TRP A 20 0.38 -12.28 13.83
C TRP A 20 1.52 -12.24 14.84
N PRO A 21 1.88 -13.32 15.53
CA PRO A 21 2.97 -13.29 16.49
C PRO A 21 4.30 -12.93 15.83
N HIS A 22 4.57 -13.51 14.67
CA HIS A 22 5.79 -13.25 13.90
C HIS A 22 5.87 -11.80 13.39
N TRP A 23 4.81 -11.29 12.78
CA TRP A 23 4.77 -9.91 12.32
C TRP A 23 4.87 -8.90 13.45
N ARG A 24 4.28 -9.21 14.60
CA ARG A 24 4.41 -8.38 15.79
C ARG A 24 5.86 -8.27 16.26
N GLU A 25 6.56 -9.40 16.35
CA GLU A 25 7.98 -9.42 16.72
C GLU A 25 8.84 -8.60 15.74
N ILE A 26 8.60 -8.74 14.43
CA ILE A 26 9.28 -7.94 13.40
C ILE A 26 8.96 -6.45 13.56
N SER A 27 7.68 -6.10 13.75
CA SER A 27 7.28 -4.71 13.96
C SER A 27 7.95 -4.11 15.19
N ASP A 28 7.92 -4.78 16.33
CA ASP A 28 8.48 -4.29 17.59
C ASP A 28 9.99 -4.06 17.51
N ASN A 29 10.72 -4.86 16.73
CA ASN A 29 12.18 -4.78 16.65
C ASN A 29 12.73 -4.02 15.45
N LEU A 30 12.04 -4.01 14.29
CA LEU A 30 12.54 -3.39 13.05
C LEU A 30 11.73 -2.18 12.61
N LEU A 31 10.41 -2.26 12.66
CA LEU A 31 9.49 -1.23 12.17
C LEU A 31 8.37 -0.94 13.19
N PRO A 32 8.66 -0.31 14.33
CA PRO A 32 7.72 -0.19 15.45
C PRO A 32 6.46 0.64 15.15
N ARG A 33 6.38 1.26 13.96
CA ARG A 33 5.21 2.02 13.50
C ARG A 33 4.48 1.37 12.33
N ALA A 34 5.02 0.29 11.75
CA ALA A 34 4.37 -0.51 10.73
C ALA A 34 3.57 -1.67 11.37
N GLY A 35 2.63 -2.19 10.62
CA GLY A 35 1.75 -3.27 11.09
C GLY A 35 0.51 -2.73 11.79
N ARG A 36 -0.62 -2.81 11.08
CA ARG A 36 -1.91 -2.42 11.65
C ARG A 36 -2.36 -3.45 12.68
N TYR A 37 -3.16 -3.06 13.63
CA TYR A 37 -3.69 -3.85 14.74
C TYR A 37 -2.71 -4.25 15.84
N PHE A 38 -1.40 -4.33 15.63
CA PHE A 38 -0.44 -4.48 16.72
C PHE A 38 0.31 -3.16 17.02
N ALA A 39 0.28 -2.20 16.11
CA ALA A 39 0.64 -0.81 16.38
C ALA A 39 -0.62 0.05 16.33
N SER A 40 -1.18 0.46 17.48
CA SER A 40 -2.36 1.32 17.50
C SER A 40 -2.08 2.70 16.92
N ASP A 41 -2.78 3.08 15.85
CA ASP A 41 -2.66 4.42 15.26
C ASP A 41 -3.18 5.54 16.19
N ARG A 42 -4.09 5.19 17.12
CA ARG A 42 -4.62 6.11 18.13
C ARG A 42 -3.62 6.44 19.23
N ASN A 43 -2.46 5.81 19.23
CA ASN A 43 -1.42 6.00 20.23
C ASN A 43 -0.60 7.27 19.94
N ARG A 44 -1.24 8.40 20.02
CA ARG A 44 -0.72 9.73 19.72
C ARG A 44 0.52 10.05 20.55
N GLY A 45 1.71 9.95 19.95
CA GLY A 45 2.98 10.37 20.55
C GLY A 45 3.61 9.41 21.56
N GLN A 46 3.03 8.25 21.87
CA GLN A 46 3.68 7.28 22.75
C GLN A 46 4.90 6.62 22.08
N LYS A 47 5.90 6.31 22.89
CA LYS A 47 7.11 5.62 22.43
C LYS A 47 6.78 4.17 22.06
N ARG A 48 7.18 3.75 20.85
CA ARG A 48 6.95 2.38 20.35
C ARG A 48 8.24 1.60 20.09
N HIS A 49 9.36 2.11 20.57
CA HIS A 49 10.69 1.52 20.37
C HIS A 49 11.30 0.96 21.64
N ASN A 50 10.48 0.69 22.66
CA ASN A 50 10.97 0.18 23.94
C ASN A 50 11.59 -1.22 23.86
N ALA A 51 11.22 -2.02 22.84
CA ALA A 51 11.81 -3.33 22.58
C ALA A 51 13.15 -3.25 21.81
N ILE A 52 13.47 -2.10 21.21
CA ILE A 52 14.70 -1.92 20.43
C ILE A 52 15.84 -1.54 21.35
N LEU A 53 16.67 -2.52 21.70
CA LEU A 53 17.89 -2.32 22.49
C LEU A 53 19.05 -1.83 21.61
N ASP A 54 19.10 -2.26 20.33
CA ASP A 54 20.08 -1.87 19.34
C ASP A 54 19.39 -1.50 18.03
N SER A 55 19.76 -0.36 17.46
CA SER A 55 19.19 0.18 16.23
C SER A 55 19.78 -0.41 14.94
N SER A 56 20.70 -1.36 15.01
CA SER A 56 21.38 -1.96 13.85
C SER A 56 20.42 -2.57 12.85
N GLY A 57 19.40 -3.31 13.31
CA GLY A 57 18.38 -3.90 12.45
C GLY A 57 17.55 -2.85 11.70
N THR A 58 17.05 -1.84 12.40
CA THR A 58 16.30 -0.72 11.79
C THR A 58 17.15 0.05 10.77
N ARG A 59 18.44 0.27 11.10
CA ARG A 59 19.39 0.94 10.21
C ARG A 59 19.67 0.10 8.97
N ALA A 60 19.93 -1.20 9.13
CA ALA A 60 20.17 -2.13 8.02
C ALA A 60 18.97 -2.17 7.05
N LEU A 61 17.75 -2.22 7.58
CA LEU A 61 16.53 -2.20 6.79
C LEU A 61 16.40 -0.90 5.97
N ARG A 62 16.70 0.25 6.57
CA ARG A 62 16.70 1.54 5.85
C ARG A 62 17.73 1.59 4.74
N ILE A 63 18.93 1.05 4.99
CA ILE A 63 19.99 0.96 3.97
C ILE A 63 19.55 0.04 2.83
N LEU A 64 18.94 -1.09 3.14
CA LEU A 64 18.38 -2.01 2.14
C LEU A 64 17.33 -1.30 1.27
N ALA A 65 16.34 -0.66 1.88
CA ALA A 65 15.28 0.04 1.15
C ALA A 65 15.83 1.19 0.29
N ALA A 66 16.78 1.95 0.81
CA ALA A 66 17.46 3.01 0.04
C ALA A 66 18.28 2.45 -1.12
N GLY A 67 18.95 1.31 -0.92
CA GLY A 67 19.70 0.60 -1.96
C GLY A 67 18.79 0.07 -3.07
N MET A 68 17.66 -0.55 -2.72
CA MET A 68 16.63 -0.98 -3.67
C MET A 68 16.07 0.20 -4.46
N MET A 69 15.73 1.30 -3.77
CA MET A 69 15.25 2.53 -4.42
C MET A 69 16.27 3.09 -5.41
N GLY A 70 17.51 3.24 -4.99
CA GLY A 70 18.60 3.77 -5.84
C GLY A 70 18.96 2.85 -7.01
N GLY A 71 18.86 1.53 -6.83
CA GLY A 71 19.20 0.53 -7.84
C GLY A 71 18.09 0.27 -8.85
N MET A 72 16.84 0.13 -8.41
CA MET A 72 15.74 -0.33 -9.23
C MET A 72 14.82 0.81 -9.71
N THR A 73 14.48 1.77 -8.85
CA THR A 73 13.46 2.79 -9.13
C THR A 73 13.94 4.20 -8.78
N SER A 74 15.18 4.53 -9.16
CA SER A 74 15.78 5.81 -8.84
C SER A 74 15.00 6.99 -9.44
N PRO A 75 14.58 7.99 -8.64
CA PRO A 75 13.95 9.19 -9.18
C PRO A 75 14.92 10.06 -10.00
N ALA A 76 16.24 9.87 -9.83
CA ALA A 76 17.26 10.68 -10.49
C ALA A 76 17.60 10.22 -11.91
N ARG A 77 17.12 9.06 -12.34
CA ARG A 77 17.40 8.50 -13.69
C ARG A 77 16.22 7.71 -14.20
N PRO A 78 16.01 7.64 -15.54
CA PRO A 78 15.03 6.74 -16.13
C PRO A 78 15.34 5.28 -15.76
N TRP A 79 14.41 4.61 -15.08
CA TRP A 79 14.55 3.23 -14.63
C TRP A 79 13.65 2.25 -15.37
N MET A 80 12.76 2.76 -16.20
CA MET A 80 11.88 1.98 -17.06
C MET A 80 11.89 2.52 -18.50
N ARG A 81 11.48 1.68 -19.44
CA ARG A 81 11.26 2.03 -20.84
C ARG A 81 10.08 1.23 -21.36
N LEU A 82 9.18 1.88 -22.06
CA LEU A 82 8.11 1.23 -22.79
C LEU A 82 8.66 0.59 -24.07
N SER A 83 8.13 -0.58 -24.40
CA SER A 83 8.43 -1.29 -25.65
C SER A 83 7.14 -1.91 -26.19
N VAL A 84 7.15 -2.29 -27.47
CA VAL A 84 6.09 -3.06 -28.12
C VAL A 84 6.57 -4.50 -28.35
N PRO A 85 5.66 -5.50 -28.31
CA PRO A 85 6.03 -6.90 -28.52
C PRO A 85 6.63 -7.16 -29.90
N ASP A 86 6.16 -6.44 -30.93
CA ASP A 86 6.68 -6.56 -32.30
C ASP A 86 7.98 -5.78 -32.47
N LYS A 87 9.09 -6.52 -32.62
CA LYS A 87 10.43 -5.98 -32.81
C LYS A 87 10.60 -5.21 -34.13
N ALA A 88 9.83 -5.54 -35.18
CA ALA A 88 9.87 -4.83 -36.43
C ALA A 88 9.21 -3.45 -36.29
N MET A 89 8.08 -3.39 -35.62
CA MET A 89 7.36 -2.16 -35.30
C MET A 89 8.19 -1.26 -34.36
N GLU A 90 8.90 -1.84 -33.37
CA GLU A 90 9.78 -1.10 -32.45
C GLU A 90 10.90 -0.36 -33.16
N LYS A 91 11.36 -0.86 -34.34
CA LYS A 91 12.43 -0.22 -35.12
C LYS A 91 11.97 1.00 -35.91
N ALA A 92 10.67 1.14 -36.16
CA ALA A 92 10.12 2.28 -36.90
C ALA A 92 10.37 3.61 -36.13
N PRO A 93 10.95 4.64 -36.80
CA PRO A 93 11.33 5.88 -36.12
C PRO A 93 10.17 6.56 -35.38
N ALA A 94 8.98 6.58 -35.96
CA ALA A 94 7.79 7.17 -35.38
C ALA A 94 7.36 6.44 -34.06
N VAL A 95 7.44 5.10 -34.05
CA VAL A 95 7.12 4.29 -32.87
C VAL A 95 8.14 4.51 -31.76
N LYS A 96 9.42 4.56 -32.11
CA LYS A 96 10.49 4.86 -31.12
C LYS A 96 10.29 6.21 -30.46
N GLN A 97 10.00 7.24 -31.26
CA GLN A 97 9.77 8.58 -30.74
C GLN A 97 8.54 8.60 -29.83
N TRP A 98 7.43 8.01 -30.24
CA TRP A 98 6.23 7.91 -29.42
C TRP A 98 6.46 7.18 -28.09
N LEU A 99 7.14 6.02 -28.13
CA LEU A 99 7.48 5.26 -26.91
C LEU A 99 8.38 6.06 -25.97
N ALA A 100 9.35 6.80 -26.50
CA ALA A 100 10.22 7.67 -25.70
C ALA A 100 9.43 8.81 -25.05
N ASP A 101 8.55 9.46 -25.79
CA ASP A 101 7.72 10.57 -25.29
C ASP A 101 6.75 10.09 -24.20
N VAL A 102 6.07 8.95 -24.42
CA VAL A 102 5.16 8.37 -23.41
C VAL A 102 5.93 7.91 -22.17
N THR A 103 7.12 7.29 -22.34
CA THR A 103 7.97 6.91 -21.20
C THR A 103 8.36 8.14 -20.37
N ARG A 104 8.75 9.24 -21.02
CA ARG A 104 9.10 10.50 -20.36
C ARG A 104 7.91 11.06 -19.57
N LEU A 105 6.74 11.14 -20.21
CA LEU A 105 5.52 11.62 -19.54
C LEU A 105 5.15 10.76 -18.35
N GLN A 106 5.26 9.44 -18.44
CA GLN A 106 4.96 8.53 -17.33
C GLN A 106 5.93 8.72 -16.15
N LEU A 107 7.22 8.90 -16.42
CA LEU A 107 8.21 9.21 -15.38
C LEU A 107 7.95 10.58 -14.73
N GLU A 108 7.48 11.58 -15.49
CA GLU A 108 7.07 12.87 -14.94
C GLU A 108 5.83 12.74 -14.02
N VAL A 109 4.86 11.90 -14.40
CA VAL A 109 3.69 11.60 -13.55
C VAL A 109 4.14 10.91 -12.24
N PHE A 110 5.04 9.92 -12.31
CA PHE A 110 5.61 9.29 -11.11
C PHE A 110 6.33 10.28 -10.21
N ALA A 111 7.04 11.26 -10.78
CA ALA A 111 7.74 12.29 -10.02
C ALA A 111 6.80 13.30 -9.35
N LYS A 112 5.66 13.60 -9.98
CA LYS A 112 4.65 14.53 -9.43
C LYS A 112 3.74 13.88 -8.40
N SER A 113 3.45 12.59 -8.55
CA SER A 113 2.62 11.80 -7.64
C SER A 113 3.39 11.37 -6.39
N ASN A 114 2.73 10.61 -5.52
CA ASN A 114 3.38 10.03 -4.34
C ASN A 114 4.13 8.71 -4.63
N THR A 115 4.34 8.34 -5.89
CA THR A 115 4.90 7.05 -6.32
C THR A 115 6.21 6.70 -5.61
N TYR A 116 7.20 7.59 -5.63
CA TYR A 116 8.51 7.31 -5.02
C TYR A 116 8.46 7.16 -3.51
N ARG A 117 7.55 7.89 -2.84
CA ARG A 117 7.31 7.72 -1.41
C ARG A 117 6.66 6.36 -1.10
N ALA A 118 5.68 5.97 -1.91
CA ALA A 118 5.02 4.66 -1.79
C ALA A 118 6.00 3.51 -2.05
N LEU A 119 6.84 3.60 -3.09
CA LEU A 119 7.87 2.61 -3.39
C LEU A 119 8.91 2.47 -2.26
N HIS A 120 9.34 3.57 -1.65
CA HIS A 120 10.25 3.50 -0.50
C HIS A 120 9.60 2.76 0.68
N SER A 121 8.32 3.02 0.97
CA SER A 121 7.55 2.30 1.98
C SER A 121 7.40 0.82 1.61
N CYS A 122 7.14 0.53 0.34
CA CYS A 122 7.12 -0.83 -0.21
C CYS A 122 8.42 -1.59 0.09
N TYR A 123 9.57 -1.02 -0.20
CA TYR A 123 10.87 -1.67 0.05
C TYR A 123 11.14 -1.89 1.53
N MET A 124 10.69 -0.99 2.40
CA MET A 124 10.75 -1.19 3.85
C MET A 124 9.87 -2.37 4.29
N GLU A 125 8.63 -2.43 3.83
CA GLU A 125 7.68 -3.51 4.15
C GLU A 125 8.16 -4.86 3.58
N LEU A 126 8.59 -4.90 2.31
CA LEU A 126 9.13 -6.10 1.70
C LEU A 126 10.38 -6.62 2.42
N GLY A 127 11.29 -5.73 2.81
CA GLY A 127 12.50 -6.09 3.54
C GLY A 127 12.23 -6.61 4.95
N ALA A 128 11.17 -6.13 5.61
CA ALA A 128 10.81 -6.54 6.97
C ALA A 128 9.86 -7.74 6.99
N PHE A 129 8.76 -7.69 6.24
CA PHE A 129 7.66 -8.66 6.33
C PHE A 129 7.60 -9.64 5.15
N GLY A 130 8.37 -9.39 4.09
CA GLY A 130 8.36 -10.21 2.88
C GLY A 130 7.13 -10.03 1.99
N THR A 131 6.24 -9.13 2.32
CA THR A 131 4.99 -8.85 1.58
C THR A 131 4.65 -7.37 1.61
N TRP A 132 3.96 -6.93 0.57
CA TRP A 132 3.45 -5.57 0.46
C TRP A 132 2.22 -5.54 -0.46
N ALA A 133 1.30 -4.64 -0.21
CA ALA A 133 0.16 -4.39 -1.06
C ALA A 133 -0.07 -2.89 -1.22
N ASP A 134 -0.56 -2.51 -2.39
CA ASP A 134 -0.85 -1.14 -2.76
C ASP A 134 -2.09 -1.06 -3.63
N VAL A 135 -2.86 -0.01 -3.50
CA VAL A 135 -3.96 0.32 -4.41
C VAL A 135 -3.62 1.61 -5.13
N LEU A 136 -3.66 1.53 -6.45
CA LEU A 136 -3.50 2.68 -7.30
C LEU A 136 -4.88 3.31 -7.55
N LEU A 137 -5.04 4.54 -7.14
CA LEU A 137 -6.26 5.33 -7.31
C LEU A 137 -6.04 6.41 -8.37
N ASP A 138 -7.10 6.71 -9.10
CA ASP A 138 -7.12 7.89 -9.97
C ASP A 138 -7.10 9.17 -9.13
N ASP A 139 -6.32 10.14 -9.55
CA ASP A 139 -6.23 11.45 -8.90
C ASP A 139 -6.28 12.56 -9.95
N PHE A 140 -7.21 13.48 -9.81
CA PHE A 140 -7.40 14.60 -10.75
C PHE A 140 -6.32 15.69 -10.66
N GLU A 141 -5.52 15.70 -9.57
CA GLU A 141 -4.43 16.66 -9.40
C GLU A 141 -3.09 16.12 -9.90
N THR A 142 -2.78 14.86 -9.55
CA THR A 142 -1.47 14.23 -9.84
C THR A 142 -1.56 13.03 -10.77
N VAL A 143 -2.75 12.79 -11.38
CA VAL A 143 -3.07 11.67 -12.28
C VAL A 143 -3.24 10.35 -11.53
N MET A 144 -2.38 10.05 -10.56
CA MET A 144 -2.43 8.82 -9.78
C MET A 144 -2.03 9.08 -8.33
N HIS A 145 -2.64 8.31 -7.43
CA HIS A 145 -2.31 8.29 -6.01
C HIS A 145 -2.13 6.86 -5.54
N HIS A 146 -0.96 6.54 -5.01
CA HIS A 146 -0.68 5.26 -4.36
C HIS A 146 -1.20 5.26 -2.93
N GLN A 147 -1.91 4.21 -2.56
CA GLN A 147 -2.36 3.96 -1.21
C GLN A 147 -1.70 2.68 -0.68
N PRO A 148 -0.47 2.77 -0.15
CA PRO A 148 0.24 1.62 0.39
C PRO A 148 -0.45 1.11 1.66
N MET A 149 -0.48 -0.21 1.80
CA MET A 149 -1.07 -0.91 2.93
C MET A 149 0.01 -1.68 3.68
N THR A 150 -0.02 -1.60 5.01
CA THR A 150 0.87 -2.40 5.87
C THR A 150 0.28 -3.76 6.20
N VAL A 151 1.12 -4.70 6.64
CA VAL A 151 0.65 -6.02 7.11
C VAL A 151 -0.39 -5.87 8.22
N GLY A 152 -1.40 -6.74 8.21
CA GLY A 152 -2.53 -6.65 9.13
C GLY A 152 -3.71 -5.84 8.56
N GLU A 153 -3.49 -4.93 7.64
CA GLU A 153 -4.55 -4.15 6.99
C GLU A 153 -5.24 -4.91 5.85
N TYR A 154 -4.54 -5.89 5.27
CA TYR A 154 -5.06 -6.66 4.14
C TYR A 154 -4.94 -8.17 4.35
N CYS A 155 -5.76 -8.92 3.62
CA CYS A 155 -5.64 -10.36 3.43
C CYS A 155 -5.51 -10.63 1.95
N ILE A 156 -4.62 -11.52 1.57
CA ILE A 156 -4.43 -11.98 0.19
C ILE A 156 -4.82 -13.43 0.08
N GLY A 157 -5.41 -13.80 -1.06
CA GLY A 157 -5.69 -15.18 -1.41
C GLY A 157 -5.07 -15.51 -2.77
N ALA A 158 -4.54 -16.72 -2.89
CA ALA A 158 -3.97 -17.22 -4.13
C ALA A 158 -4.93 -18.24 -4.79
N ASN A 159 -4.84 -18.32 -6.12
CA ASN A 159 -5.48 -19.36 -6.89
C ASN A 159 -4.71 -20.69 -6.82
N PHE A 160 -5.22 -21.73 -7.50
CA PHE A 160 -4.57 -23.05 -7.54
C PHE A 160 -3.17 -23.04 -8.19
N ARG A 161 -2.82 -21.99 -8.93
CA ARG A 161 -1.47 -21.80 -9.53
C ARG A 161 -0.49 -21.09 -8.60
N GLY A 162 -0.98 -20.60 -7.45
CA GLY A 162 -0.20 -19.80 -6.54
C GLY A 162 -0.17 -18.30 -6.87
N ASP A 163 -0.91 -17.85 -7.90
CA ASP A 163 -1.02 -16.44 -8.23
C ASP A 163 -2.01 -15.75 -7.28
N VAL A 164 -1.65 -14.60 -6.76
CA VAL A 164 -2.53 -13.78 -5.92
C VAL A 164 -3.64 -13.19 -6.80
N ASP A 165 -4.88 -13.62 -6.56
CA ASP A 165 -6.08 -13.20 -7.32
C ASP A 165 -7.12 -12.49 -6.45
N THR A 166 -6.91 -12.47 -5.15
CA THR A 166 -7.88 -11.95 -4.19
C THR A 166 -7.18 -11.07 -3.17
N LEU A 167 -7.72 -9.88 -2.94
CA LEU A 167 -7.28 -8.97 -1.88
C LEU A 167 -8.51 -8.44 -1.16
N TYR A 168 -8.50 -8.53 0.17
CA TYR A 168 -9.45 -7.86 1.05
C TYR A 168 -8.69 -6.87 1.92
N ARG A 169 -9.21 -5.67 2.03
CA ARG A 169 -8.69 -4.61 2.89
C ARG A 169 -9.63 -4.37 4.06
N GLU A 170 -9.05 -4.18 5.25
CA GLU A 170 -9.75 -3.79 6.46
C GLU A 170 -9.12 -2.50 6.99
N PHE A 171 -9.91 -1.43 7.12
CA PHE A 171 -9.42 -0.14 7.58
C PHE A 171 -10.51 0.61 8.35
N ASP A 172 -10.08 1.48 9.27
CA ASP A 172 -11.00 2.34 10.01
C ASP A 172 -11.22 3.62 9.22
N VAL A 173 -12.48 4.05 9.16
CA VAL A 173 -12.88 5.29 8.52
C VAL A 173 -13.69 6.10 9.52
N THR A 174 -13.42 7.40 9.62
CA THR A 174 -14.25 8.29 10.41
C THR A 174 -15.64 8.43 9.78
N ILE A 175 -16.64 8.76 10.60
CA ILE A 175 -18.02 8.98 10.13
C ILE A 175 -18.03 10.06 9.06
N HIS A 176 -17.28 11.15 9.26
CA HIS A 176 -17.14 12.21 8.27
C HIS A 176 -16.54 11.68 6.95
N GLY A 177 -15.47 10.92 7.00
CA GLY A 177 -14.84 10.31 5.82
C GLY A 177 -15.78 9.38 5.07
N MET A 178 -16.54 8.56 5.79
CA MET A 178 -17.51 7.63 5.19
C MET A 178 -18.65 8.39 4.46
N VAL A 179 -19.18 9.46 5.07
CA VAL A 179 -20.24 10.27 4.45
C VAL A 179 -19.70 11.07 3.27
N SER A 180 -18.46 11.56 3.35
CA SER A 180 -17.81 12.28 2.25
C SER A 180 -17.57 11.40 1.02
N GLU A 181 -17.16 10.14 1.24
CA GLU A 181 -16.86 9.20 0.17
C GLU A 181 -18.11 8.58 -0.47
N PHE A 182 -19.06 8.13 0.35
CA PHE A 182 -20.22 7.35 -0.11
C PHE A 182 -21.54 8.12 -0.13
N GLY A 183 -21.59 9.30 0.47
CA GLY A 183 -22.80 10.09 0.61
C GLY A 183 -23.74 9.58 1.72
N LEU A 184 -24.56 10.48 2.26
CA LEU A 184 -25.53 10.17 3.35
C LEU A 184 -26.56 9.07 2.99
N GLY A 185 -26.87 8.92 1.70
CA GLY A 185 -27.85 7.93 1.24
C GLY A 185 -27.34 6.48 1.25
N ALA A 186 -26.02 6.28 1.13
CA ALA A 186 -25.40 4.96 1.03
C ALA A 186 -24.93 4.39 2.37
N VAL A 187 -24.87 5.21 3.42
CA VAL A 187 -24.42 4.79 4.76
C VAL A 187 -25.57 4.22 5.60
N SER A 188 -25.24 3.41 6.60
CA SER A 188 -26.22 2.84 7.53
C SER A 188 -26.92 3.92 8.37
N ASP A 189 -28.12 3.60 8.90
CA ASP A 189 -28.85 4.52 9.75
C ASP A 189 -28.07 4.90 11.01
N HIS A 190 -27.26 3.99 11.55
CA HIS A 190 -26.38 4.26 12.67
C HIS A 190 -25.38 5.39 12.34
N VAL A 191 -24.67 5.27 11.21
CA VAL A 191 -23.70 6.28 10.75
C VAL A 191 -24.41 7.61 10.46
N ARG A 192 -25.57 7.56 9.83
CA ARG A 192 -26.37 8.76 9.53
C ARG A 192 -26.80 9.51 10.80
N ASN A 193 -27.24 8.77 11.82
CA ASN A 193 -27.64 9.36 13.11
C ASN A 193 -26.44 9.98 13.83
N GLN A 194 -25.29 9.31 13.84
CA GLN A 194 -24.05 9.84 14.42
C GLN A 194 -23.59 11.11 13.70
N TYR A 195 -23.62 11.11 12.37
CA TYR A 195 -23.28 12.28 11.56
C TYR A 195 -24.18 13.47 11.87
N THR A 196 -25.51 13.26 11.95
CA THR A 196 -26.50 14.28 12.26
C THR A 196 -26.37 14.81 13.69
N SER A 197 -25.94 13.98 14.64
CA SER A 197 -25.66 14.38 16.02
C SER A 197 -24.34 15.10 16.23
N GLY A 198 -23.52 15.28 15.16
CA GLY A 198 -22.23 15.98 15.22
C GLY A 198 -21.07 15.12 15.72
N ASN A 199 -21.23 13.82 15.86
CA ASN A 199 -20.16 12.91 16.24
C ASN A 199 -19.42 12.43 14.98
N LEU A 200 -18.44 13.23 14.52
CA LEU A 200 -17.79 13.05 13.22
C LEU A 200 -16.54 12.16 13.25
N ASP A 201 -15.92 12.01 14.42
CA ASP A 201 -14.59 11.39 14.61
C ASP A 201 -14.64 9.99 15.26
N SER A 202 -15.81 9.42 15.42
CA SER A 202 -15.98 8.09 16.05
C SER A 202 -16.00 6.96 15.04
#